data_ce11c786fb5dd4f52d94b5fc7c734a05
#
_entry.id   ce11c786fb5dd4f52d94b5fc7c734a05
#
_cell.length_a   1.000
_cell.length_b   1.000
_cell.length_c   1.000
_cell.angle_alpha   90.00
_cell.angle_beta   90.00
_cell.angle_gamma   90.00
#
_symmetry.space_group_name_H-M   'P 1'
#
loop_
_entity.id
_entity.type
_entity.pdbx_description
1 polymer ?
#
loop_
_entity_poly.entity_id
_entity_poly.type
_entity_poly.pdbx_seq_one_letter_code
_entity_poly.pdbx_strand_id
1 'polypeptide(L)'
;MRFPRIVSALACAFALNANAAPVEDYTQYLPDGANLALVVQKIGSATPIIDYHSQQMALPASTQKVLTALAALLQLGPDYRFSTTLESQGSISGGILRGNLIARFGGDPTFKRQNLRNMVAALKKQGVQEISGDVLIDTSVFASHDKAPGWPWNDLTQCFSAPPAAAIVDRNCFSVSLYSAPTPGEMAFIRVASYYPVNMFSQVRTLAKGSPDAQYCELDVVPGELNRFTLTGCLTQRSEPLPLAFAVQDGASYAGAILKDELTQAGIVIKGHLKRQTQPGMKGEVIAQTQSAPLHDLLKIMLKKSDNMIADTVFRTIGHERFGVPGTWRAGSDAVRQVLRQKAGVDLGNNIVVDGSGLSRHNLLTPATMMQALQYIAQHDNELNFISMLPLAGYDGTLRYRGGLHEAGVDGKVSAKTGALQGVYNLAGFITTASGQRYAFVQYLSGYAVPPEDQKQRRVPLVRFESRLYRDIYQNN
;
A
#
# COMPACT_ATOMS: atom_id res chain seq x y z
N MET A 1 -14.30 -66.56 54.59
CA MET A 1 -14.60 -65.21 54.09
C MET A 1 -13.68 -64.90 52.94
N ARG A 2 -14.20 -64.86 51.69
CA ARG A 2 -13.45 -64.59 50.47
C ARG A 2 -13.81 -63.16 50.02
N PHE A 3 -12.82 -62.27 49.97
CA PHE A 3 -12.96 -60.92 49.42
C PHE A 3 -12.76 -60.94 47.89
N PRO A 4 -13.61 -60.25 47.10
CA PRO A 4 -13.40 -60.15 45.68
C PRO A 4 -12.37 -59.04 45.35
N ARG A 5 -11.44 -59.31 44.45
CA ARG A 5 -10.54 -58.34 43.89
C ARG A 5 -11.25 -57.53 42.82
N ILE A 6 -11.34 -56.23 43.05
CA ILE A 6 -11.80 -55.26 42.05
C ILE A 6 -10.58 -54.94 41.18
N VAL A 7 -10.64 -55.28 39.90
CA VAL A 7 -9.65 -54.89 38.87
C VAL A 7 -10.19 -53.57 38.26
N SER A 8 -9.55 -52.46 38.63
CA SER A 8 -9.80 -51.16 37.98
C SER A 8 -9.06 -51.14 36.64
N ALA A 9 -9.77 -51.18 35.53
CA ALA A 9 -9.25 -50.93 34.20
C ALA A 9 -9.03 -49.43 34.02
N LEU A 10 -7.77 -49.01 33.99
CA LEU A 10 -7.36 -47.64 33.62
C LEU A 10 -7.44 -47.54 32.10
N ALA A 11 -8.51 -46.87 31.60
CA ALA A 11 -8.62 -46.49 30.19
C ALA A 11 -7.65 -45.33 29.93
N CYS A 12 -6.49 -45.58 29.35
CA CYS A 12 -5.62 -44.56 28.76
C CYS A 12 -6.32 -44.03 27.51
N ALA A 13 -6.94 -42.87 27.62
CA ALA A 13 -7.34 -42.09 26.46
C ALA A 13 -6.08 -41.57 25.78
N PHE A 14 -5.66 -42.21 24.70
CA PHE A 14 -4.69 -41.64 23.76
C PHE A 14 -5.35 -40.46 23.09
N ALA A 15 -5.04 -39.25 23.53
CA ALA A 15 -5.27 -38.06 22.73
C ALA A 15 -4.44 -38.21 21.45
N LEU A 16 -5.10 -38.48 20.34
CA LEU A 16 -4.52 -38.35 19.01
C LEU A 16 -4.16 -36.87 18.82
N ASN A 17 -2.92 -36.51 19.14
CA ASN A 17 -2.33 -35.29 18.69
C ASN A 17 -2.28 -35.38 17.14
N ALA A 18 -3.14 -34.64 16.45
CA ALA A 18 -2.99 -34.43 15.04
C ALA A 18 -1.67 -33.67 14.82
N ASN A 19 -0.58 -34.42 14.57
CA ASN A 19 0.70 -33.82 14.22
C ASN A 19 0.57 -33.30 12.79
N ALA A 20 0.72 -31.99 12.60
CA ALA A 20 0.97 -31.44 11.29
C ALA A 20 2.14 -32.20 10.63
N ALA A 21 2.07 -32.43 9.32
CA ALA A 21 3.16 -33.04 8.60
C ALA A 21 4.47 -32.24 8.82
N PRO A 22 5.64 -32.88 8.86
CA PRO A 22 6.91 -32.18 8.97
C PRO A 22 7.04 -31.10 7.90
N VAL A 23 7.59 -29.94 8.25
CA VAL A 23 7.70 -28.80 7.32
C VAL A 23 8.54 -29.16 6.10
N GLU A 24 9.46 -30.09 6.24
CA GLU A 24 10.28 -30.65 5.18
C GLU A 24 9.44 -31.25 4.04
N ASP A 25 8.27 -31.80 4.33
CA ASP A 25 7.34 -32.33 3.32
C ASP A 25 6.79 -31.24 2.39
N TYR A 26 6.82 -29.99 2.81
CA TYR A 26 6.40 -28.85 2.01
C TYR A 26 7.57 -28.14 1.33
N THR A 27 8.71 -28.00 2.02
CA THR A 27 9.88 -27.25 1.51
C THR A 27 10.50 -27.88 0.29
N GLN A 28 10.36 -29.20 0.09
CA GLN A 28 10.81 -29.90 -1.13
C GLN A 28 10.21 -29.36 -2.44
N TYR A 29 9.10 -28.61 -2.35
CA TYR A 29 8.46 -27.98 -3.51
C TYR A 29 8.96 -26.57 -3.80
N LEU A 30 9.77 -25.99 -2.89
CA LEU A 30 10.28 -24.63 -3.06
C LEU A 30 11.48 -24.60 -4.01
N PRO A 31 11.72 -23.47 -4.69
CA PRO A 31 12.96 -23.28 -5.44
C PRO A 31 14.20 -23.41 -4.54
N ASP A 32 15.30 -23.90 -5.09
CA ASP A 32 16.56 -24.02 -4.37
C ASP A 32 16.99 -22.67 -3.78
N GLY A 33 17.51 -22.72 -2.56
CA GLY A 33 17.96 -21.51 -1.84
C GLY A 33 16.86 -20.66 -1.22
N ALA A 34 15.59 -21.02 -1.41
CA ALA A 34 14.48 -20.31 -0.80
C ALA A 34 14.52 -20.40 0.73
N ASN A 35 14.27 -19.25 1.38
CA ASN A 35 14.17 -19.15 2.84
C ASN A 35 12.69 -19.08 3.23
N LEU A 36 12.24 -20.05 4.00
CA LEU A 36 10.87 -20.11 4.56
C LEU A 36 10.91 -19.83 6.05
N ALA A 37 9.99 -18.99 6.53
CA ALA A 37 9.60 -18.88 7.92
C ALA A 37 8.07 -19.00 7.99
N LEU A 38 7.56 -19.96 8.78
CA LEU A 38 6.16 -20.37 8.81
C LEU A 38 5.67 -20.57 10.24
N VAL A 39 4.57 -19.93 10.58
CA VAL A 39 3.86 -20.17 11.84
C VAL A 39 2.40 -20.42 11.54
N VAL A 40 1.83 -21.47 12.13
CA VAL A 40 0.40 -21.75 12.11
C VAL A 40 -0.07 -22.01 13.53
N GLN A 41 -1.07 -21.27 13.98
CA GLN A 41 -1.53 -21.30 15.36
C GLN A 41 -3.05 -21.18 15.44
N LYS A 42 -3.67 -22.06 16.23
CA LYS A 42 -5.12 -21.97 16.51
C LYS A 42 -5.42 -20.67 17.23
N ILE A 43 -6.53 -20.02 16.89
CA ILE A 43 -6.97 -18.80 17.55
C ILE A 43 -7.24 -19.09 19.04
N GLY A 44 -6.62 -18.26 19.90
CA GLY A 44 -6.71 -18.38 21.36
C GLY A 44 -5.78 -19.46 21.97
N SER A 45 -5.02 -20.22 21.17
CA SER A 45 -4.00 -21.14 21.69
C SER A 45 -2.69 -20.38 21.97
N ALA A 46 -1.98 -20.80 23.01
CA ALA A 46 -0.64 -20.30 23.29
C ALA A 46 0.45 -20.99 22.43
N THR A 47 0.15 -22.20 21.91
CA THR A 47 1.13 -23.04 21.22
C THR A 47 0.78 -23.13 19.72
N PRO A 48 1.72 -22.85 18.81
CA PRO A 48 1.53 -23.11 17.39
C PRO A 48 1.53 -24.60 17.06
N ILE A 49 0.80 -25.00 16.01
CA ILE A 49 0.85 -26.36 15.45
C ILE A 49 2.01 -26.51 14.45
N ILE A 50 2.46 -25.39 13.86
CA ILE A 50 3.68 -25.30 13.06
C ILE A 50 4.44 -24.09 13.56
N ASP A 51 5.69 -24.28 13.97
CA ASP A 51 6.66 -23.24 14.31
C ASP A 51 7.98 -23.53 13.59
N TYR A 52 8.16 -22.91 12.45
CA TYR A 52 9.34 -23.06 11.62
C TYR A 52 9.98 -21.70 11.40
N HIS A 53 11.14 -21.46 12.03
CA HIS A 53 11.86 -20.20 11.96
C HIS A 53 11.03 -18.95 12.34
N SER A 54 10.09 -19.07 13.27
CA SER A 54 9.15 -17.98 13.63
C SER A 54 9.84 -16.73 14.15
N GLN A 55 11.04 -16.84 14.68
CA GLN A 55 11.86 -15.72 15.18
C GLN A 55 12.82 -15.15 14.13
N GLN A 56 12.86 -15.71 12.92
CA GLN A 56 13.74 -15.21 11.86
C GLN A 56 13.19 -13.91 11.29
N MET A 57 14.06 -12.90 11.20
CA MET A 57 13.75 -11.65 10.52
C MET A 57 13.60 -11.86 9.02
N ALA A 58 12.51 -11.41 8.46
CA ALA A 58 12.22 -11.49 7.03
C ALA A 58 11.65 -10.18 6.49
N LEU A 59 11.71 -9.99 5.17
CA LEU A 59 11.04 -8.90 4.49
C LEU A 59 9.52 -9.17 4.51
N PRO A 60 8.71 -8.36 5.20
CA PRO A 60 7.27 -8.59 5.28
C PRO A 60 6.54 -8.30 3.96
N ALA A 61 7.11 -7.46 3.12
CA ALA A 61 6.41 -6.90 1.99
C ALA A 61 5.02 -6.36 2.41
N SER A 62 4.02 -6.42 1.54
CA SER A 62 2.71 -5.85 1.83
C SER A 62 1.91 -6.56 2.95
N THR A 63 2.40 -7.65 3.55
CA THR A 63 1.77 -8.18 4.78
C THR A 63 1.90 -7.19 5.94
N GLN A 64 2.91 -6.30 5.93
CA GLN A 64 3.07 -5.24 6.90
C GLN A 64 1.84 -4.32 7.02
N LYS A 65 1.04 -4.19 5.96
CA LYS A 65 -0.21 -3.43 5.99
C LYS A 65 -1.22 -3.92 7.05
N VAL A 66 -1.08 -5.17 7.52
CA VAL A 66 -1.86 -5.69 8.65
C VAL A 66 -1.54 -4.90 9.92
N LEU A 67 -0.25 -4.68 10.21
CA LEU A 67 0.19 -3.89 11.37
C LEU A 67 -0.22 -2.42 11.23
N THR A 68 -0.06 -1.85 10.04
CA THR A 68 -0.46 -0.47 9.74
C THR A 68 -1.96 -0.28 9.94
N ALA A 69 -2.80 -1.19 9.42
CA ALA A 69 -4.25 -1.13 9.58
C ALA A 69 -4.68 -1.28 11.04
N LEU A 70 -4.09 -2.23 11.77
CA LEU A 70 -4.38 -2.42 13.18
C LEU A 70 -4.01 -1.17 14.00
N ALA A 71 -2.82 -0.63 13.81
CA ALA A 71 -2.37 0.59 14.49
C ALA A 71 -3.27 1.79 14.15
N ALA A 72 -3.72 1.90 12.90
CA ALA A 72 -4.63 2.94 12.45
C ALA A 72 -5.99 2.89 13.15
N LEU A 73 -6.62 1.71 13.17
CA LEU A 73 -7.90 1.52 13.87
C LEU A 73 -7.78 1.84 15.36
N LEU A 74 -6.69 1.40 15.99
CA LEU A 74 -6.45 1.62 17.42
C LEU A 74 -6.13 3.08 17.76
N GLN A 75 -5.46 3.82 16.87
CA GLN A 75 -5.04 5.21 17.13
C GLN A 75 -6.05 6.23 16.64
N LEU A 76 -6.55 6.08 15.42
CA LEU A 76 -7.39 7.06 14.75
C LEU A 76 -8.89 6.74 14.90
N GLY A 77 -9.23 5.47 15.05
CA GLY A 77 -10.62 4.98 15.05
C GLY A 77 -11.16 4.75 13.63
N PRO A 78 -12.23 3.93 13.49
CA PRO A 78 -12.78 3.54 12.19
C PRO A 78 -13.40 4.71 11.41
N ASP A 79 -13.89 5.73 12.10
CA ASP A 79 -14.63 6.87 11.51
C ASP A 79 -13.73 8.06 11.14
N TYR A 80 -12.41 7.98 11.41
CA TYR A 80 -11.48 9.03 11.04
C TYR A 80 -11.58 9.35 9.55
N ARG A 81 -11.51 10.65 9.20
CA ARG A 81 -11.55 11.12 7.82
C ARG A 81 -10.45 12.12 7.56
N PHE A 82 -9.75 11.95 6.48
CA PHE A 82 -8.86 12.98 5.95
C PHE A 82 -9.68 14.18 5.50
N SER A 83 -9.16 15.38 5.73
CA SER A 83 -9.83 16.63 5.38
C SER A 83 -8.93 17.52 4.54
N THR A 84 -9.48 18.09 3.48
CA THR A 84 -8.85 19.15 2.68
C THR A 84 -9.77 20.37 2.68
N THR A 85 -9.21 21.55 3.00
CA THR A 85 -9.97 22.81 3.05
C THR A 85 -9.46 23.82 2.02
N LEU A 86 -10.35 24.66 1.56
CA LEU A 86 -10.04 25.89 0.84
C LEU A 86 -10.45 27.06 1.76
N GLU A 87 -9.48 27.89 2.12
CA GLU A 87 -9.62 28.92 3.17
C GLU A 87 -9.27 30.30 2.59
N SER A 88 -9.97 31.35 3.04
CA SER A 88 -9.61 32.72 2.75
C SER A 88 -8.86 33.37 3.91
N GLN A 89 -7.73 34.00 3.64
CA GLN A 89 -7.02 34.90 4.57
C GLN A 89 -7.29 36.34 4.18
N GLY A 90 -8.50 36.80 4.41
CA GLY A 90 -8.92 38.16 4.11
C GLY A 90 -10.39 38.25 3.76
N SER A 91 -10.89 39.47 3.59
CA SER A 91 -12.31 39.72 3.29
C SER A 91 -12.63 39.53 1.80
N ILE A 92 -13.83 39.05 1.51
CA ILE A 92 -14.39 39.01 0.14
C ILE A 92 -15.29 40.24 -0.01
N SER A 93 -14.94 41.13 -0.92
CA SER A 93 -15.71 42.35 -1.18
C SER A 93 -15.60 42.77 -2.65
N GLY A 94 -16.72 43.11 -3.28
CA GLY A 94 -16.76 43.55 -4.68
C GLY A 94 -16.20 42.52 -5.68
N GLY A 95 -16.34 41.23 -5.39
CA GLY A 95 -15.80 40.18 -6.24
C GLY A 95 -14.30 39.88 -6.03
N ILE A 96 -13.66 40.53 -5.06
CA ILE A 96 -12.23 40.38 -4.80
C ILE A 96 -12.04 39.75 -3.41
N LEU A 97 -11.27 38.63 -3.36
CA LEU A 97 -10.67 38.17 -2.13
C LEU A 97 -9.44 39.04 -1.84
N ARG A 98 -9.54 39.89 -0.81
CA ARG A 98 -8.47 40.80 -0.37
C ARG A 98 -7.52 40.09 0.58
N GLY A 99 -6.66 39.25 0.04
CA GLY A 99 -5.71 38.43 0.80
C GLY A 99 -5.38 37.14 0.08
N ASN A 100 -4.86 36.17 0.83
CA ASN A 100 -4.44 34.88 0.28
C ASN A 100 -5.59 33.86 0.23
N LEU A 101 -5.52 32.97 -0.75
CA LEU A 101 -6.30 31.74 -0.80
C LEU A 101 -5.39 30.58 -0.35
N ILE A 102 -5.84 29.79 0.63
CA ILE A 102 -5.09 28.64 1.14
C ILE A 102 -5.82 27.35 0.74
N ALA A 103 -5.14 26.46 0.03
CA ALA A 103 -5.55 25.08 -0.12
C ALA A 103 -4.76 24.23 0.88
N ARG A 104 -5.38 23.88 2.00
CA ARG A 104 -4.76 23.07 3.07
C ARG A 104 -5.07 21.61 2.85
N PHE A 105 -4.05 20.84 2.51
CA PHE A 105 -4.16 19.42 2.23
C PHE A 105 -3.87 18.62 3.50
N GLY A 106 -4.80 17.72 3.85
CA GLY A 106 -4.68 16.82 5.01
C GLY A 106 -4.14 15.43 4.69
N GLY A 107 -3.59 15.22 3.50
CA GLY A 107 -3.05 13.91 3.11
C GLY A 107 -4.11 12.90 2.66
N ASP A 108 -5.27 13.32 2.16
CA ASP A 108 -6.30 12.39 1.66
C ASP A 108 -5.78 11.59 0.45
N PRO A 109 -5.56 10.25 0.58
CA PRO A 109 -5.04 9.42 -0.52
C PRO A 109 -6.06 9.18 -1.63
N THR A 110 -7.30 9.61 -1.44
CA THR A 110 -8.41 9.42 -2.39
C THR A 110 -8.88 10.70 -3.04
N PHE A 111 -8.26 11.83 -2.70
CA PHE A 111 -8.61 13.14 -3.21
C PHE A 111 -8.40 13.25 -4.72
N LYS A 112 -9.38 13.82 -5.42
CA LYS A 112 -9.41 13.91 -6.89
C LYS A 112 -9.44 15.35 -7.36
N ARG A 113 -9.03 15.60 -8.60
CA ARG A 113 -9.21 16.87 -9.30
C ARG A 113 -10.66 17.38 -9.21
N GLN A 114 -11.65 16.49 -9.28
CA GLN A 114 -13.06 16.87 -9.15
C GLN A 114 -13.38 17.50 -7.79
N ASN A 115 -12.70 17.09 -6.71
CA ASN A 115 -12.86 17.72 -5.40
C ASN A 115 -12.37 19.19 -5.45
N LEU A 116 -11.19 19.44 -6.04
CA LEU A 116 -10.71 20.83 -6.25
C LEU A 116 -11.68 21.66 -7.06
N ARG A 117 -12.20 21.13 -8.17
CA ARG A 117 -13.21 21.79 -9.00
C ARG A 117 -14.43 22.19 -8.20
N ASN A 118 -14.95 21.28 -7.37
CA ASN A 118 -16.12 21.55 -6.52
C ASN A 118 -15.81 22.64 -5.47
N MET A 119 -14.60 22.63 -4.90
CA MET A 119 -14.17 23.64 -3.93
C MET A 119 -14.00 25.01 -4.59
N VAL A 120 -13.45 25.07 -5.79
CA VAL A 120 -13.35 26.31 -6.59
C VAL A 120 -14.74 26.81 -7.00
N ALA A 121 -15.67 25.92 -7.33
CA ALA A 121 -17.05 26.30 -7.61
C ALA A 121 -17.74 26.94 -6.38
N ALA A 122 -17.45 26.46 -5.16
CA ALA A 122 -17.94 27.07 -3.92
C ALA A 122 -17.37 28.48 -3.72
N LEU A 123 -16.08 28.70 -4.00
CA LEU A 123 -15.43 30.01 -3.98
C LEU A 123 -16.10 30.97 -5.01
N LYS A 124 -16.35 30.48 -6.23
CA LYS A 124 -17.03 31.25 -7.29
C LYS A 124 -18.45 31.61 -6.89
N LYS A 125 -19.18 30.72 -6.21
CA LYS A 125 -20.53 30.96 -5.71
C LYS A 125 -20.60 32.09 -4.67
N GLN A 126 -19.50 32.34 -3.93
CA GLN A 126 -19.36 33.51 -3.05
C GLN A 126 -19.09 34.82 -3.81
N GLY A 127 -19.09 34.77 -5.13
CA GLY A 127 -18.91 35.95 -6.00
C GLY A 127 -17.45 36.28 -6.31
N VAL A 128 -16.48 35.49 -5.88
CA VAL A 128 -15.05 35.76 -6.10
C VAL A 128 -14.71 35.64 -7.60
N GLN A 129 -14.10 36.70 -8.12
CA GLN A 129 -13.60 36.83 -9.49
C GLN A 129 -12.08 37.07 -9.50
N GLU A 130 -11.52 37.57 -8.40
CA GLU A 130 -10.12 37.89 -8.26
C GLU A 130 -9.60 37.53 -6.86
N ILE A 131 -8.37 37.02 -6.80
CA ILE A 131 -7.58 36.80 -5.58
C ILE A 131 -6.43 37.82 -5.64
N SER A 132 -6.43 38.82 -4.72
CA SER A 132 -5.41 39.87 -4.71
C SER A 132 -4.05 39.42 -4.16
N GLY A 133 -4.05 38.42 -3.28
CA GLY A 133 -2.86 37.85 -2.66
C GLY A 133 -2.37 36.57 -3.36
N ASP A 134 -1.62 35.76 -2.61
CA ASP A 134 -1.05 34.51 -3.06
C ASP A 134 -2.06 33.36 -2.93
N VAL A 135 -1.82 32.31 -3.73
CA VAL A 135 -2.45 31.00 -3.56
C VAL A 135 -1.46 30.06 -2.87
N LEU A 136 -1.77 29.67 -1.65
CA LEU A 136 -0.88 28.87 -0.81
C LEU A 136 -1.30 27.40 -0.84
N ILE A 137 -0.37 26.52 -1.18
CA ILE A 137 -0.54 25.07 -1.10
C ILE A 137 0.04 24.64 0.23
N ASP A 138 -0.81 24.48 1.22
CA ASP A 138 -0.39 24.10 2.58
C ASP A 138 -0.24 22.57 2.67
N THR A 139 0.98 22.15 2.94
CA THR A 139 1.40 20.75 3.08
C THR A 139 1.98 20.47 4.46
N SER A 140 1.73 21.35 5.43
CA SER A 140 2.37 21.35 6.77
C SER A 140 2.03 20.14 7.64
N VAL A 141 0.98 19.38 7.27
CA VAL A 141 0.60 18.14 8.00
C VAL A 141 1.69 17.06 7.91
N PHE A 142 2.50 17.06 6.83
CA PHE A 142 3.62 16.14 6.66
C PHE A 142 4.94 16.88 6.48
N ALA A 143 6.02 16.26 6.94
CA ALA A 143 7.37 16.78 6.80
C ALA A 143 8.34 15.67 6.36
N SER A 144 9.60 16.05 6.04
CA SER A 144 10.62 15.14 5.50
C SER A 144 10.33 14.74 4.02
N HIS A 145 11.07 13.76 3.53
CA HIS A 145 10.90 13.25 2.17
C HIS A 145 9.54 12.57 1.99
N ASP A 146 8.95 12.74 0.81
CA ASP A 146 7.67 12.10 0.48
C ASP A 146 7.80 10.61 0.11
N LYS A 147 9.02 10.10 -0.04
CA LYS A 147 9.33 8.69 -0.29
C LYS A 147 10.09 8.10 0.89
N ALA A 148 9.75 6.87 1.30
CA ALA A 148 10.39 6.25 2.43
C ALA A 148 11.84 5.80 2.13
N PRO A 149 12.72 5.77 3.12
CA PRO A 149 14.03 5.14 2.99
C PRO A 149 13.91 3.67 2.56
N GLY A 150 14.84 3.20 1.72
CA GLY A 150 14.88 1.80 1.28
C GLY A 150 13.87 1.41 0.19
N TRP A 151 13.16 2.37 -0.40
CA TRP A 151 12.45 2.12 -1.65
C TRP A 151 13.47 1.96 -2.78
N PRO A 152 13.37 0.93 -3.63
CA PRO A 152 14.28 0.76 -4.77
C PRO A 152 14.21 1.97 -5.72
N TRP A 153 15.38 2.46 -6.14
CA TRP A 153 15.46 3.66 -6.98
C TRP A 153 14.69 3.52 -8.30
N ASN A 154 14.71 2.34 -8.90
CA ASN A 154 14.02 2.01 -10.14
C ASN A 154 12.49 1.90 -9.98
N ASP A 155 11.98 1.82 -8.75
CA ASP A 155 10.56 1.85 -8.48
C ASP A 155 10.02 3.28 -8.29
N LEU A 156 10.88 4.27 -8.03
CA LEU A 156 10.47 5.63 -7.61
C LEU A 156 9.66 6.42 -8.65
N THR A 157 9.65 5.98 -9.89
CA THR A 157 8.84 6.55 -10.97
C THR A 157 7.57 5.78 -11.27
N GLN A 158 7.35 4.64 -10.58
CA GLN A 158 6.18 3.79 -10.78
C GLN A 158 5.00 4.28 -9.94
N CYS A 159 3.76 4.15 -10.45
CA CYS A 159 2.57 4.61 -9.74
C CYS A 159 2.32 3.91 -8.39
N PHE A 160 2.80 2.68 -8.20
CA PHE A 160 2.67 1.98 -6.90
C PHE A 160 3.61 2.55 -5.83
N SER A 161 4.59 3.37 -6.20
CA SER A 161 5.48 4.12 -5.31
C SER A 161 5.26 5.63 -5.42
N ALA A 162 4.10 6.06 -5.92
CA ALA A 162 3.75 7.47 -5.95
C ALA A 162 3.83 8.06 -4.52
N PRO A 163 4.37 9.29 -4.36
CA PRO A 163 4.66 9.86 -3.05
C PRO A 163 3.39 10.08 -2.23
N PRO A 164 3.30 9.51 -1.00
CA PRO A 164 2.24 9.77 -0.03
C PRO A 164 2.47 11.13 0.64
N ALA A 165 2.40 12.19 -0.18
CA ALA A 165 2.58 13.58 0.25
C ALA A 165 1.33 14.10 0.99
N ALA A 166 1.42 15.29 1.59
CA ALA A 166 0.25 15.96 2.13
C ALA A 166 -0.74 16.32 1.01
N ALA A 167 -0.22 16.85 -0.11
CA ALA A 167 -1.02 17.16 -1.30
C ALA A 167 -1.00 15.97 -2.27
N ILE A 168 -2.10 15.25 -2.32
CA ILE A 168 -2.36 14.16 -3.25
C ILE A 168 -3.55 14.56 -4.12
N VAL A 169 -3.39 14.47 -5.44
CA VAL A 169 -4.49 14.61 -6.41
C VAL A 169 -4.40 13.46 -7.40
N ASP A 170 -5.52 12.78 -7.63
CA ASP A 170 -5.62 11.63 -8.54
C ASP A 170 -4.49 10.61 -8.31
N ARG A 171 -4.21 10.31 -7.01
CA ARG A 171 -3.20 9.36 -6.56
C ARG A 171 -1.75 9.73 -6.90
N ASN A 172 -1.47 10.99 -7.20
CA ASN A 172 -0.16 11.45 -7.65
C ASN A 172 0.42 10.55 -8.76
N CYS A 173 -0.43 10.15 -9.71
CA CYS A 173 -0.07 9.26 -10.81
C CYS A 173 -0.75 9.76 -12.10
N PHE A 174 -0.03 9.71 -13.22
CA PHE A 174 -0.52 10.12 -14.52
C PHE A 174 -0.17 9.10 -15.59
N SER A 175 -0.96 9.06 -16.67
CA SER A 175 -0.80 8.12 -17.77
C SER A 175 -0.38 8.83 -19.05
N VAL A 176 0.43 8.14 -19.84
CA VAL A 176 0.88 8.61 -21.15
C VAL A 176 0.84 7.47 -22.17
N SER A 177 0.88 7.83 -23.45
CA SER A 177 1.00 6.86 -24.54
C SER A 177 2.29 7.14 -25.32
N LEU A 178 3.15 6.13 -25.45
CA LEU A 178 4.39 6.18 -26.24
C LEU A 178 4.18 5.49 -27.59
N TYR A 179 4.39 6.21 -28.66
CA TYR A 179 4.23 5.76 -30.03
C TYR A 179 5.60 5.53 -30.66
N SER A 180 5.82 4.36 -31.25
CA SER A 180 6.99 4.14 -32.10
C SER A 180 6.88 4.97 -33.37
N ALA A 181 8.03 5.47 -33.87
CA ALA A 181 8.06 6.11 -35.18
C ALA A 181 7.79 5.09 -36.30
N PRO A 182 7.26 5.52 -37.45
CA PRO A 182 7.09 4.66 -38.63
C PRO A 182 8.41 4.08 -39.13
N THR A 183 9.50 4.82 -39.06
CA THR A 183 10.82 4.45 -39.54
C THR A 183 11.73 4.05 -38.37
N PRO A 184 12.36 2.86 -38.39
CA PRO A 184 13.38 2.51 -37.40
C PRO A 184 14.55 3.51 -37.44
N GLY A 185 15.09 3.81 -36.25
CA GLY A 185 16.12 4.83 -36.04
C GLY A 185 15.56 6.20 -35.65
N GLU A 186 14.34 6.51 -36.01
CA GLU A 186 13.68 7.76 -35.64
C GLU A 186 13.23 7.75 -34.18
N MET A 187 12.95 8.95 -33.65
CA MET A 187 12.50 9.13 -32.26
C MET A 187 11.01 8.77 -32.07
N ALA A 188 10.75 7.96 -31.09
CA ALA A 188 9.40 7.71 -30.61
C ALA A 188 8.79 8.98 -29.97
N PHE A 189 7.50 9.18 -30.08
CA PHE A 189 6.83 10.35 -29.54
C PHE A 189 5.81 10.02 -28.46
N ILE A 190 5.64 10.95 -27.51
CA ILE A 190 4.75 10.81 -26.35
C ILE A 190 3.50 11.65 -26.54
N ARG A 191 2.35 11.09 -26.17
CA ARG A 191 1.10 11.86 -25.95
C ARG A 191 0.73 11.82 -24.48
N VAL A 192 0.56 13.02 -23.92
CA VAL A 192 0.07 13.27 -22.56
C VAL A 192 -1.23 14.02 -22.66
N ALA A 193 -2.24 13.63 -21.88
CA ALA A 193 -3.49 14.37 -21.85
C ALA A 193 -3.24 15.78 -21.25
N SER A 194 -3.81 16.81 -21.87
CA SER A 194 -3.57 18.22 -21.53
C SER A 194 -3.97 18.59 -20.09
N TYR A 195 -4.83 17.80 -19.46
CA TYR A 195 -5.23 18.02 -18.07
C TYR A 195 -4.20 17.56 -17.03
N TYR A 196 -3.13 16.84 -17.43
CA TYR A 196 -2.02 16.54 -16.55
C TYR A 196 -0.98 17.65 -16.58
N PRO A 197 -0.73 18.37 -15.48
CA PRO A 197 0.27 19.43 -15.44
C PRO A 197 1.69 18.85 -15.28
N VAL A 198 2.13 18.10 -16.26
CA VAL A 198 3.45 17.46 -16.32
C VAL A 198 4.12 17.79 -17.66
N ASN A 199 5.46 17.80 -17.67
CA ASN A 199 6.24 18.01 -18.88
C ASN A 199 6.96 16.71 -19.22
N MET A 200 6.61 16.11 -20.37
CA MET A 200 7.22 14.87 -20.86
C MET A 200 8.02 15.09 -22.14
N PHE A 201 9.22 14.56 -22.17
CA PHE A 201 10.12 14.57 -23.33
C PHE A 201 10.48 13.14 -23.71
N SER A 202 10.64 12.89 -25.02
CA SER A 202 11.10 11.60 -25.53
C SER A 202 12.49 11.73 -26.15
N GLN A 203 13.39 10.87 -25.69
CA GLN A 203 14.67 10.55 -26.32
C GLN A 203 14.73 9.05 -26.69
N VAL A 204 13.56 8.42 -26.80
CA VAL A 204 13.41 7.01 -27.08
C VAL A 204 13.59 6.76 -28.57
N ARG A 205 14.51 5.88 -28.94
CA ARG A 205 14.75 5.49 -30.34
C ARG A 205 13.86 4.33 -30.74
N THR A 206 13.22 4.39 -31.87
CA THR A 206 12.46 3.27 -32.46
C THR A 206 13.42 2.26 -33.08
N LEU A 207 13.27 0.99 -32.71
CA LEU A 207 14.03 -0.13 -33.28
C LEU A 207 13.18 -0.99 -34.19
N ALA A 208 13.75 -1.58 -35.21
CA ALA A 208 13.09 -2.58 -36.04
C ALA A 208 12.79 -3.85 -35.24
N LYS A 209 11.65 -4.51 -35.53
CA LYS A 209 11.36 -5.81 -34.95
C LYS A 209 12.44 -6.82 -35.33
N GLY A 210 12.93 -7.58 -34.35
CA GLY A 210 13.92 -8.64 -34.55
C GLY A 210 15.34 -8.13 -34.82
N SER A 211 15.60 -6.81 -34.71
CA SER A 211 16.98 -6.32 -34.77
C SER A 211 17.76 -6.86 -33.55
N PRO A 212 19.09 -7.10 -33.71
CA PRO A 212 19.92 -7.56 -32.59
C PRO A 212 19.85 -6.63 -31.38
N ASP A 213 19.78 -5.31 -31.59
CA ASP A 213 19.69 -4.31 -30.52
C ASP A 213 18.35 -4.37 -29.75
N ALA A 214 17.33 -4.93 -30.36
CA ALA A 214 16.01 -5.07 -29.71
C ALA A 214 16.04 -6.00 -28.47
N GLN A 215 16.99 -6.94 -28.43
CA GLN A 215 17.20 -7.84 -27.29
C GLN A 215 17.65 -7.10 -26.02
N TYR A 216 18.43 -6.04 -26.20
CA TYR A 216 18.99 -5.23 -25.10
C TYR A 216 18.34 -3.85 -25.02
N CYS A 217 17.13 -3.74 -25.57
CA CYS A 217 16.35 -2.52 -25.55
C CYS A 217 15.71 -2.31 -24.19
N GLU A 218 16.19 -1.33 -23.47
CA GLU A 218 15.62 -0.87 -22.20
C GLU A 218 14.92 0.47 -22.41
N LEU A 219 13.75 0.61 -21.83
CA LEU A 219 13.00 1.85 -21.76
C LEU A 219 13.05 2.35 -20.31
N ASP A 220 13.58 3.55 -20.11
CA ASP A 220 13.70 4.14 -18.79
C ASP A 220 13.09 5.55 -18.75
N VAL A 221 12.80 6.03 -17.53
CA VAL A 221 12.29 7.37 -17.28
C VAL A 221 13.16 8.10 -16.26
N VAL A 222 13.66 9.26 -16.66
CA VAL A 222 14.47 10.14 -15.82
C VAL A 222 13.57 11.27 -15.30
N PRO A 223 13.27 11.29 -13.99
CA PRO A 223 12.52 12.38 -13.39
C PRO A 223 13.42 13.61 -13.19
N GLY A 224 12.85 14.79 -13.43
CA GLY A 224 13.45 16.08 -13.15
C GLY A 224 12.60 16.91 -12.22
N GLU A 225 12.98 18.17 -12.02
CA GLU A 225 12.25 19.11 -11.17
C GLU A 225 10.87 19.47 -11.73
N LEU A 226 9.96 19.86 -10.84
CA LEU A 226 8.62 20.35 -11.18
C LEU A 226 7.83 19.39 -12.10
N ASN A 227 7.92 18.09 -11.83
CA ASN A 227 7.23 17.04 -12.59
C ASN A 227 7.58 17.04 -14.10
N ARG A 228 8.85 17.34 -14.40
CA ARG A 228 9.44 17.14 -15.73
C ARG A 228 9.98 15.72 -15.81
N PHE A 229 9.78 15.06 -16.95
CA PHE A 229 10.24 13.69 -17.17
C PHE A 229 10.85 13.55 -18.57
N THR A 230 11.91 12.76 -18.69
CA THR A 230 12.49 12.38 -19.96
C THR A 230 12.47 10.87 -20.10
N LEU A 231 11.77 10.34 -21.11
CA LEU A 231 11.88 8.93 -21.48
C LEU A 231 13.12 8.75 -22.34
N THR A 232 13.92 7.75 -22.01
CA THR A 232 15.18 7.41 -22.68
C THR A 232 15.18 5.94 -23.11
N GLY A 233 16.20 5.55 -23.89
CA GLY A 233 16.38 4.18 -24.35
C GLY A 233 15.71 3.91 -25.68
N CYS A 234 14.99 2.81 -25.80
CA CYS A 234 14.41 2.40 -27.08
C CYS A 234 13.03 1.75 -26.94
N LEU A 235 12.31 1.71 -28.07
CA LEU A 235 11.02 1.03 -28.23
C LEU A 235 11.03 0.25 -29.54
N THR A 236 10.78 -1.04 -29.48
CA THR A 236 10.57 -1.85 -30.69
C THR A 236 9.33 -1.37 -31.44
N GLN A 237 9.42 -1.29 -32.76
CA GLN A 237 8.34 -0.86 -33.65
C GLN A 237 7.05 -1.67 -33.39
N ARG A 238 5.92 -0.97 -33.23
CA ARG A 238 4.62 -1.54 -32.89
C ARG A 238 3.48 -0.75 -33.52
N SER A 239 2.35 -1.42 -33.78
CA SER A 239 1.14 -0.81 -34.36
C SER A 239 0.39 0.04 -33.32
N GLU A 240 0.31 -0.46 -32.08
CA GLU A 240 -0.42 0.21 -31.00
C GLU A 240 0.53 0.96 -30.07
N PRO A 241 0.13 2.09 -29.50
CA PRO A 241 0.95 2.79 -28.53
C PRO A 241 1.23 1.94 -27.29
N LEU A 242 2.39 2.14 -26.68
CA LEU A 242 2.70 1.55 -25.38
C LEU A 242 2.05 2.43 -24.29
N PRO A 243 1.07 1.91 -23.53
CA PRO A 243 0.53 2.63 -22.40
C PRO A 243 1.53 2.61 -21.24
N LEU A 244 1.82 3.77 -20.69
CA LEU A 244 2.72 3.95 -19.55
C LEU A 244 2.04 4.78 -18.48
N ALA A 245 2.44 4.58 -17.23
CA ALA A 245 1.95 5.38 -16.11
C ALA A 245 3.10 5.68 -15.15
N PHE A 246 3.19 6.94 -14.71
CA PHE A 246 4.31 7.40 -13.89
C PHE A 246 3.82 8.13 -12.64
N ALA A 247 4.61 7.98 -11.57
CA ALA A 247 4.42 8.70 -10.32
C ALA A 247 4.82 10.17 -10.47
N VAL A 248 3.96 11.06 -10.05
CA VAL A 248 4.28 12.47 -9.80
C VAL A 248 5.44 12.54 -8.81
N GLN A 249 6.40 13.42 -9.01
CA GLN A 249 7.56 13.52 -8.13
C GLN A 249 7.41 14.61 -7.06
N ASP A 250 6.68 15.68 -7.38
CA ASP A 250 6.33 16.77 -6.47
C ASP A 250 4.80 16.95 -6.45
N GLY A 251 4.15 16.35 -5.44
CA GLY A 251 2.70 16.40 -5.26
C GLY A 251 2.17 17.81 -5.00
N ALA A 252 2.92 18.65 -4.29
CA ALA A 252 2.50 20.02 -3.99
C ALA A 252 2.47 20.88 -5.26
N SER A 253 3.52 20.82 -6.08
CA SER A 253 3.55 21.52 -7.38
C SER A 253 2.47 21.01 -8.32
N TYR A 254 2.22 19.69 -8.33
CA TYR A 254 1.17 19.08 -9.14
C TYR A 254 -0.22 19.53 -8.71
N ALA A 255 -0.54 19.45 -7.42
CA ALA A 255 -1.82 19.91 -6.87
C ALA A 255 -2.04 21.42 -7.08
N GLY A 256 -0.97 22.22 -6.91
CA GLY A 256 -1.00 23.65 -7.14
C GLY A 256 -1.29 24.02 -8.58
N ALA A 257 -0.67 23.34 -9.54
CA ALA A 257 -0.94 23.55 -10.97
C ALA A 257 -2.37 23.17 -11.34
N ILE A 258 -2.91 22.07 -10.80
CA ILE A 258 -4.31 21.68 -10.99
C ILE A 258 -5.25 22.76 -10.40
N LEU A 259 -4.98 23.23 -9.17
CA LEU A 259 -5.80 24.28 -8.55
C LEU A 259 -5.79 25.56 -9.37
N LYS A 260 -4.62 25.98 -9.87
CA LYS A 260 -4.48 27.14 -10.76
C LYS A 260 -5.32 26.98 -12.02
N ASP A 261 -5.30 25.80 -12.63
CA ASP A 261 -6.08 25.50 -13.82
C ASP A 261 -7.61 25.57 -13.54
N GLU A 262 -8.06 24.97 -12.43
CA GLU A 262 -9.48 25.03 -12.03
C GLU A 262 -9.95 26.47 -11.70
N LEU A 263 -9.10 27.29 -11.05
CA LEU A 263 -9.38 28.71 -10.81
C LEU A 263 -9.48 29.47 -12.13
N THR A 264 -8.57 29.24 -13.06
CA THR A 264 -8.58 29.87 -14.40
C THR A 264 -9.84 29.48 -15.19
N GLN A 265 -10.20 28.20 -15.20
CA GLN A 265 -11.43 27.72 -15.86
C GLN A 265 -12.71 28.30 -15.24
N ALA A 266 -12.70 28.57 -13.93
CA ALA A 266 -13.78 29.25 -13.24
C ALA A 266 -13.81 30.77 -13.51
N GLY A 267 -12.85 31.33 -14.25
CA GLY A 267 -12.72 32.76 -14.51
C GLY A 267 -12.27 33.54 -13.28
N ILE A 268 -11.49 32.94 -12.37
CA ILE A 268 -10.93 33.62 -11.19
C ILE A 268 -9.48 33.98 -11.48
N VAL A 269 -9.16 35.28 -11.40
CA VAL A 269 -7.82 35.80 -11.67
C VAL A 269 -7.00 35.79 -10.42
N ILE A 270 -5.75 35.31 -10.50
CA ILE A 270 -4.77 35.33 -9.39
C ILE A 270 -3.80 36.49 -9.68
N LYS A 271 -3.71 37.49 -8.78
CA LYS A 271 -2.75 38.59 -8.89
C LYS A 271 -1.40 38.29 -8.26
N GLY A 272 -1.40 37.48 -7.19
CA GLY A 272 -0.19 37.02 -6.52
C GLY A 272 0.42 35.79 -7.18
N HIS A 273 1.14 35.02 -6.40
CA HIS A 273 1.87 33.83 -6.83
C HIS A 273 1.31 32.56 -6.22
N LEU A 274 1.53 31.43 -6.90
CA LEU A 274 1.33 30.12 -6.32
C LEU A 274 2.56 29.76 -5.48
N LYS A 275 2.36 29.48 -4.17
CA LYS A 275 3.45 29.18 -3.24
C LYS A 275 3.16 27.92 -2.42
N ARG A 276 4.18 27.12 -2.16
CA ARG A 276 4.11 26.00 -1.22
C ARG A 276 4.34 26.51 0.20
N GLN A 277 3.49 26.09 1.15
CA GLN A 277 3.64 26.33 2.58
C GLN A 277 3.89 24.99 3.28
N THR A 278 5.05 24.88 3.94
CA THR A 278 5.49 23.64 4.62
C THR A 278 5.43 23.75 6.13
N GLN A 279 5.26 24.95 6.65
CA GLN A 279 5.08 25.21 8.09
C GLN A 279 3.62 25.55 8.36
N PRO A 280 3.08 25.16 9.53
CA PRO A 280 1.74 25.57 9.92
C PRO A 280 1.61 27.09 9.87
N GLY A 281 0.69 27.59 9.05
CA GLY A 281 0.36 29.02 8.95
C GLY A 281 -0.93 29.33 9.68
N MET A 282 -1.27 30.64 9.71
CA MET A 282 -2.57 31.08 10.23
C MET A 282 -3.70 30.41 9.45
N LYS A 283 -4.72 29.96 10.17
CA LYS A 283 -5.95 29.48 9.57
C LYS A 283 -6.73 30.65 8.95
N GLY A 284 -7.30 30.43 7.78
CA GLY A 284 -8.26 31.32 7.17
C GLY A 284 -9.69 30.94 7.53
N GLU A 285 -10.65 31.69 7.01
CA GLU A 285 -12.05 31.32 7.01
C GLU A 285 -12.29 30.21 5.99
N VAL A 286 -12.92 29.11 6.40
CA VAL A 286 -13.17 27.96 5.52
C VAL A 286 -14.27 28.29 4.52
N ILE A 287 -13.92 28.30 3.24
CA ILE A 287 -14.85 28.50 2.11
C ILE A 287 -15.46 27.18 1.69
N ALA A 288 -14.64 26.15 1.63
CA ALA A 288 -15.05 24.81 1.23
C ALA A 288 -14.21 23.75 1.92
N GLN A 289 -14.81 22.60 2.16
CA GLN A 289 -14.16 21.43 2.76
C GLN A 289 -14.57 20.17 2.01
N THR A 290 -13.63 19.28 1.85
CA THR A 290 -13.84 17.91 1.36
C THR A 290 -13.27 16.93 2.36
N GLN A 291 -13.99 15.85 2.63
CA GLN A 291 -13.54 14.77 3.48
C GLN A 291 -13.48 13.45 2.69
N SER A 292 -12.53 12.61 3.07
CA SER A 292 -12.46 11.23 2.56
C SER A 292 -13.64 10.37 3.03
N ALA A 293 -13.78 9.16 2.48
CA ALA A 293 -14.52 8.09 3.13
C ALA A 293 -13.97 7.82 4.55
N PRO A 294 -14.73 7.13 5.43
CA PRO A 294 -14.24 6.70 6.73
C PRO A 294 -12.97 5.85 6.60
N LEU A 295 -12.10 5.90 7.61
CA LEU A 295 -10.85 5.14 7.63
C LEU A 295 -11.06 3.64 7.41
N HIS A 296 -12.11 3.07 8.00
CA HIS A 296 -12.45 1.66 7.80
C HIS A 296 -12.58 1.29 6.31
N ASP A 297 -13.26 2.12 5.51
CA ASP A 297 -13.43 1.89 4.08
C ASP A 297 -12.11 2.05 3.31
N LEU A 298 -11.27 3.01 3.71
CA LEU A 298 -9.94 3.19 3.14
C LEU A 298 -9.04 2.00 3.44
N LEU A 299 -9.08 1.48 4.67
CA LEU A 299 -8.32 0.29 5.07
C LEU A 299 -8.80 -0.96 4.34
N LYS A 300 -10.09 -1.10 4.08
CA LYS A 300 -10.63 -2.17 3.25
C LYS A 300 -10.06 -2.13 1.83
N ILE A 301 -10.03 -0.95 1.21
CA ILE A 301 -9.39 -0.76 -0.12
C ILE A 301 -7.90 -1.11 -0.03
N MET A 302 -7.20 -0.60 0.99
CA MET A 302 -5.78 -0.84 1.22
C MET A 302 -5.44 -2.33 1.31
N LEU A 303 -6.21 -3.07 2.10
CA LEU A 303 -5.96 -4.49 2.32
C LEU A 303 -6.36 -5.34 1.11
N LYS A 304 -7.55 -5.10 0.52
CA LYS A 304 -8.06 -5.84 -0.64
C LYS A 304 -7.19 -5.64 -1.88
N LYS A 305 -6.79 -4.39 -2.19
CA LYS A 305 -6.02 -4.03 -3.38
C LYS A 305 -4.52 -3.93 -3.15
N SER A 306 -4.08 -4.09 -1.90
CA SER A 306 -2.69 -3.88 -1.50
C SER A 306 -2.16 -2.46 -1.79
N ASP A 307 -2.98 -1.46 -1.53
CA ASP A 307 -2.74 -0.08 -1.89
C ASP A 307 -1.63 0.56 -1.03
N ASN A 308 -0.51 0.94 -1.65
CA ASN A 308 0.63 1.53 -0.96
C ASN A 308 0.36 2.98 -0.56
N MET A 309 -0.27 3.77 -1.43
CA MET A 309 -0.57 5.18 -1.17
C MET A 309 -1.39 5.33 0.12
N ILE A 310 -2.47 4.56 0.27
CA ILE A 310 -3.30 4.58 1.48
C ILE A 310 -2.47 4.15 2.69
N ALA A 311 -1.69 3.07 2.57
CA ALA A 311 -0.91 2.53 3.68
C ALA A 311 0.12 3.54 4.23
N ASP A 312 0.87 4.18 3.33
CA ASP A 312 1.95 5.07 3.71
C ASP A 312 1.43 6.44 4.18
N THR A 313 0.33 6.92 3.60
CA THR A 313 -0.35 8.11 4.08
C THR A 313 -0.91 7.89 5.48
N VAL A 314 -1.62 6.78 5.72
CA VAL A 314 -2.14 6.41 7.04
C VAL A 314 -1.01 6.26 8.06
N PHE A 315 0.11 5.64 7.68
CA PHE A 315 1.27 5.48 8.54
C PHE A 315 1.84 6.82 9.01
N ARG A 316 2.01 7.80 8.12
CA ARG A 316 2.47 9.15 8.46
C ARG A 316 1.43 9.89 9.32
N THR A 317 0.14 9.68 9.03
CA THR A 317 -0.97 10.27 9.80
C THR A 317 -1.04 9.73 11.23
N ILE A 318 -0.81 8.43 11.44
CA ILE A 318 -0.72 7.85 12.80
C ILE A 318 0.37 8.60 13.61
N GLY A 319 1.53 8.89 13.00
CA GLY A 319 2.60 9.66 13.62
C GLY A 319 2.20 11.09 13.94
N HIS A 320 1.54 11.78 13.01
CA HIS A 320 1.03 13.13 13.18
C HIS A 320 0.07 13.22 14.35
N GLU A 321 -0.97 12.41 14.34
CA GLU A 321 -2.04 12.43 15.35
C GLU A 321 -1.58 11.94 16.73
N ARG A 322 -0.60 11.03 16.76
CA ARG A 322 -0.06 10.52 18.03
C ARG A 322 0.79 11.53 18.77
N PHE A 323 1.60 12.31 18.05
CA PHE A 323 2.61 13.17 18.65
C PHE A 323 2.33 14.68 18.50
N GLY A 324 1.32 15.08 17.70
CA GLY A 324 1.02 16.48 17.44
C GLY A 324 2.11 17.22 16.65
N VAL A 325 2.91 16.47 15.87
CA VAL A 325 4.00 17.01 15.02
C VAL A 325 3.72 16.70 13.56
N PRO A 326 4.37 17.36 12.58
CA PRO A 326 4.23 16.96 11.19
C PRO A 326 4.59 15.48 10.98
N GLY A 327 3.73 14.74 10.27
CA GLY A 327 3.91 13.32 10.06
C GLY A 327 5.15 13.01 9.20
N THR A 328 6.16 12.38 9.82
CA THR A 328 7.36 11.88 9.16
C THR A 328 7.35 10.36 9.16
N TRP A 329 8.24 9.73 8.39
CA TRP A 329 8.42 8.28 8.42
C TRP A 329 8.82 7.78 9.80
N ARG A 330 9.70 8.52 10.49
CA ARG A 330 10.13 8.19 11.85
C ARG A 330 8.97 8.31 12.85
N ALA A 331 8.21 9.40 12.79
CA ALA A 331 7.05 9.56 13.66
C ALA A 331 6.02 8.44 13.44
N GLY A 332 5.77 8.04 12.18
CA GLY A 332 4.92 6.90 11.86
C GLY A 332 5.44 5.58 12.45
N SER A 333 6.73 5.29 12.29
CA SER A 333 7.38 4.11 12.86
C SER A 333 7.25 4.05 14.39
N ASP A 334 7.61 5.15 15.07
CA ASP A 334 7.56 5.24 16.52
C ASP A 334 6.11 5.15 17.04
N ALA A 335 5.16 5.78 16.35
CA ALA A 335 3.74 5.74 16.69
C ALA A 335 3.16 4.33 16.53
N VAL A 336 3.40 3.66 15.40
CA VAL A 336 2.93 2.28 15.18
C VAL A 336 3.46 1.35 16.26
N ARG A 337 4.75 1.43 16.57
CA ARG A 337 5.39 0.65 17.65
C ARG A 337 4.71 0.88 19.00
N GLN A 338 4.50 2.13 19.37
CA GLN A 338 3.89 2.48 20.67
C GLN A 338 2.42 2.06 20.74
N VAL A 339 1.65 2.31 19.67
CA VAL A 339 0.22 1.97 19.62
C VAL A 339 0.01 0.46 19.73
N LEU A 340 0.76 -0.33 18.93
CA LEU A 340 0.64 -1.78 18.96
C LEU A 340 1.03 -2.36 20.32
N ARG A 341 2.10 -1.87 20.93
CA ARG A 341 2.52 -2.31 22.27
C ARG A 341 1.50 -1.95 23.35
N GLN A 342 1.02 -0.69 23.35
CA GLN A 342 0.18 -0.17 24.44
C GLN A 342 -1.28 -0.64 24.35
N LYS A 343 -1.82 -0.76 23.12
CA LYS A 343 -3.23 -1.03 22.89
C LYS A 343 -3.54 -2.47 22.46
N ALA A 344 -2.56 -3.18 21.90
CA ALA A 344 -2.72 -4.56 21.45
C ALA A 344 -1.78 -5.56 22.14
N GLY A 345 -0.87 -5.11 23.00
CA GLY A 345 0.13 -5.98 23.61
C GLY A 345 1.15 -6.57 22.63
N VAL A 346 1.18 -6.08 21.38
CA VAL A 346 2.11 -6.53 20.33
C VAL A 346 3.41 -5.76 20.44
N ASP A 347 4.46 -6.39 20.95
CA ASP A 347 5.77 -5.77 21.05
C ASP A 347 6.60 -6.04 19.79
N LEU A 348 6.93 -4.96 19.09
CA LEU A 348 7.78 -5.05 17.90
C LEU A 348 9.24 -5.38 18.23
N GLY A 349 9.70 -5.25 19.48
CA GLY A 349 11.08 -5.59 19.87
C GLY A 349 12.12 -5.02 18.90
N ASN A 350 12.93 -5.91 18.31
CA ASN A 350 13.94 -5.57 17.30
C ASN A 350 13.40 -5.50 15.85
N ASN A 351 12.10 -5.74 15.64
CA ASN A 351 11.52 -5.62 14.30
C ASN A 351 11.63 -4.17 13.79
N ILE A 352 11.86 -4.02 12.49
CA ILE A 352 12.06 -2.71 11.84
C ILE A 352 10.87 -2.43 10.93
N VAL A 353 10.20 -1.32 11.16
CA VAL A 353 9.07 -0.83 10.38
C VAL A 353 9.43 0.59 9.91
N VAL A 354 9.70 0.76 8.63
CA VAL A 354 10.19 2.02 8.04
C VAL A 354 9.08 2.77 7.32
N ASP A 355 8.15 2.03 6.71
CA ASP A 355 6.99 2.57 6.00
C ASP A 355 5.71 1.81 6.40
N GLY A 356 4.56 2.26 5.91
CA GLY A 356 3.28 1.61 6.19
C GLY A 356 2.93 0.50 5.21
N SER A 357 3.49 0.54 4.03
CA SER A 357 3.13 -0.34 2.90
C SER A 357 3.90 -1.65 2.85
N GLY A 358 5.10 -1.69 3.43
CA GLY A 358 6.03 -2.81 3.28
C GLY A 358 6.81 -2.76 1.95
N LEU A 359 6.80 -1.63 1.23
CA LEU A 359 7.56 -1.46 0.00
C LEU A 359 9.07 -1.33 0.27
N SER A 360 9.42 -0.71 1.40
CA SER A 360 10.81 -0.53 1.80
C SER A 360 11.51 -1.87 2.04
N ARG A 361 12.69 -2.04 1.44
CA ARG A 361 13.58 -3.20 1.67
C ARG A 361 14.26 -3.16 3.04
N HIS A 362 14.10 -2.06 3.79
CA HIS A 362 14.62 -1.92 5.15
C HIS A 362 13.63 -2.43 6.21
N ASN A 363 12.39 -2.78 5.85
CA ASN A 363 11.46 -3.41 6.79
C ASN A 363 11.94 -4.83 7.12
N LEU A 364 11.96 -5.18 8.39
CA LEU A 364 12.26 -6.52 8.86
C LEU A 364 11.27 -6.91 9.97
N LEU A 365 10.60 -8.03 9.80
CA LEU A 365 9.56 -8.50 10.70
C LEU A 365 9.64 -10.00 10.91
N THR A 366 9.51 -10.46 12.16
CA THR A 366 9.41 -11.88 12.45
C THR A 366 7.98 -12.40 12.25
N PRO A 367 7.78 -13.65 11.78
CA PRO A 367 6.47 -14.28 11.78
C PRO A 367 5.80 -14.29 13.15
N ALA A 368 6.56 -14.47 14.22
CA ALA A 368 6.05 -14.46 15.59
C ALA A 368 5.38 -13.12 15.96
N THR A 369 6.00 -12.00 15.60
CA THR A 369 5.39 -10.68 15.85
C THR A 369 4.11 -10.47 15.03
N MET A 370 4.10 -10.89 13.76
CA MET A 370 2.89 -10.85 12.95
C MET A 370 1.80 -11.77 13.51
N MET A 371 2.17 -12.95 14.03
CA MET A 371 1.23 -13.87 14.67
C MET A 371 0.57 -13.24 15.91
N GLN A 372 1.31 -12.52 16.75
CA GLN A 372 0.73 -11.80 17.89
C GLN A 372 -0.35 -10.82 17.43
N ALA A 373 -0.07 -10.05 16.36
CA ALA A 373 -1.05 -9.12 15.81
C ALA A 373 -2.30 -9.84 15.26
N LEU A 374 -2.13 -10.96 14.56
CA LEU A 374 -3.25 -11.76 14.04
C LEU A 374 -4.09 -12.36 15.18
N GLN A 375 -3.47 -12.86 16.24
CA GLN A 375 -4.17 -13.36 17.42
C GLN A 375 -5.02 -12.25 18.07
N TYR A 376 -4.44 -11.06 18.26
CA TYR A 376 -5.16 -9.91 18.78
C TYR A 376 -6.35 -9.53 17.89
N ILE A 377 -6.14 -9.43 16.58
CA ILE A 377 -7.19 -9.12 15.60
C ILE A 377 -8.35 -10.12 15.73
N ALA A 378 -8.05 -11.42 15.75
CA ALA A 378 -9.08 -12.45 15.80
C ALA A 378 -9.91 -12.44 17.11
N GLN A 379 -9.28 -12.07 18.22
CA GLN A 379 -9.94 -11.96 19.54
C GLN A 379 -10.83 -10.72 19.63
N HIS A 380 -10.52 -9.65 18.89
CA HIS A 380 -11.23 -8.38 18.91
C HIS A 380 -11.97 -8.06 17.60
N ASP A 381 -12.17 -9.05 16.73
CA ASP A 381 -12.75 -8.81 15.40
C ASP A 381 -14.21 -8.31 15.44
N ASN A 382 -14.94 -8.64 16.48
CA ASN A 382 -16.30 -8.11 16.70
C ASN A 382 -16.33 -6.57 16.82
N GLU A 383 -15.25 -5.97 17.32
CA GLU A 383 -15.09 -4.52 17.46
C GLU A 383 -14.38 -3.92 16.25
N LEU A 384 -13.35 -4.61 15.77
CA LEU A 384 -12.47 -4.11 14.71
C LEU A 384 -13.06 -4.31 13.31
N ASN A 385 -13.90 -5.33 13.12
CA ASN A 385 -14.38 -5.80 11.80
C ASN A 385 -13.25 -5.94 10.77
N PHE A 386 -12.08 -6.40 11.25
CA PHE A 386 -10.83 -6.41 10.50
C PHE A 386 -10.78 -7.53 9.45
N ILE A 387 -11.20 -8.74 9.84
CA ILE A 387 -11.07 -9.93 8.98
C ILE A 387 -11.86 -9.76 7.68
N SER A 388 -13.00 -9.07 7.73
CA SER A 388 -13.81 -8.74 6.55
C SER A 388 -13.11 -7.83 5.53
N MET A 389 -12.12 -7.05 5.98
CA MET A 389 -11.32 -6.18 5.13
C MET A 389 -10.20 -6.93 4.39
N LEU A 390 -9.81 -8.13 4.84
CA LEU A 390 -8.79 -8.94 4.17
C LEU A 390 -9.32 -9.54 2.85
N PRO A 391 -8.49 -9.74 1.82
CA PRO A 391 -8.83 -10.54 0.66
C PRO A 391 -9.33 -11.93 1.04
N LEU A 392 -10.38 -12.40 0.36
CA LEU A 392 -10.93 -13.74 0.52
C LEU A 392 -10.55 -14.60 -0.67
N ALA A 393 -9.92 -15.76 -0.42
CA ALA A 393 -9.48 -16.69 -1.45
C ALA A 393 -10.61 -17.08 -2.39
N GLY A 394 -10.35 -17.05 -3.70
CA GLY A 394 -11.30 -17.36 -4.77
C GLY A 394 -12.36 -16.29 -5.05
N TYR A 395 -12.51 -15.28 -4.19
CA TYR A 395 -13.62 -14.32 -4.29
C TYR A 395 -13.16 -12.90 -4.63
N ASP A 396 -12.21 -12.33 -3.88
CA ASP A 396 -11.88 -10.92 -4.05
C ASP A 396 -10.41 -10.56 -3.79
N GLY A 397 -10.08 -9.31 -4.09
CA GLY A 397 -8.78 -8.73 -3.80
C GLY A 397 -7.63 -9.49 -4.45
N THR A 398 -6.48 -9.47 -3.77
CA THR A 398 -5.25 -10.13 -4.27
C THR A 398 -5.27 -11.66 -4.15
N LEU A 399 -6.28 -12.23 -3.51
CA LEU A 399 -6.46 -13.69 -3.40
C LEU A 399 -7.44 -14.28 -4.42
N ARG A 400 -8.14 -13.45 -5.19
CA ARG A 400 -9.15 -13.92 -6.15
C ARG A 400 -8.62 -15.01 -7.10
N TYR A 401 -7.36 -14.87 -7.52
CA TYR A 401 -6.72 -15.76 -8.51
C TYR A 401 -5.40 -16.33 -7.98
N ARG A 402 -5.28 -16.57 -6.65
CA ARG A 402 -4.08 -17.18 -6.10
C ARG A 402 -4.14 -18.69 -6.28
N GLY A 403 -3.40 -19.20 -7.30
CA GLY A 403 -3.45 -20.60 -7.73
C GLY A 403 -3.20 -21.61 -6.62
N GLY A 404 -2.26 -21.37 -5.70
CA GLY A 404 -1.95 -22.30 -4.61
C GLY A 404 -3.13 -22.53 -3.67
N LEU A 405 -3.90 -21.50 -3.34
CA LEU A 405 -5.10 -21.63 -2.50
C LEU A 405 -6.26 -22.29 -3.27
N HIS A 406 -6.42 -21.95 -4.53
CA HIS A 406 -7.44 -22.57 -5.38
C HIS A 406 -7.19 -24.08 -5.55
N GLU A 407 -5.96 -24.49 -5.87
CA GLU A 407 -5.59 -25.89 -6.00
C GLU A 407 -5.64 -26.65 -4.66
N ALA A 408 -5.48 -25.94 -3.52
CA ALA A 408 -5.68 -26.51 -2.19
C ALA A 408 -7.15 -26.82 -1.89
N GLY A 409 -8.10 -26.23 -2.64
CA GLY A 409 -9.53 -26.34 -2.36
C GLY A 409 -10.02 -25.52 -1.19
N VAL A 410 -9.34 -24.40 -0.89
CA VAL A 410 -9.65 -23.52 0.27
C VAL A 410 -10.27 -22.18 -0.15
N ASP A 411 -10.90 -22.12 -1.30
CA ASP A 411 -11.68 -20.96 -1.72
C ASP A 411 -12.79 -20.67 -0.70
N GLY A 412 -12.92 -19.39 -0.31
CA GLY A 412 -13.86 -18.97 0.73
C GLY A 412 -13.47 -19.36 2.17
N LYS A 413 -12.32 -20.03 2.38
CA LYS A 413 -11.85 -20.47 3.68
C LYS A 413 -10.65 -19.68 4.22
N VAL A 414 -9.95 -18.96 3.35
CA VAL A 414 -8.76 -18.18 3.68
C VAL A 414 -9.03 -16.70 3.49
N SER A 415 -8.88 -15.92 4.57
CA SER A 415 -8.88 -14.45 4.57
C SER A 415 -7.49 -13.97 4.92
N ALA A 416 -6.73 -13.44 3.95
CA ALA A 416 -5.32 -13.12 4.20
C ALA A 416 -4.78 -11.97 3.34
N LYS A 417 -3.72 -11.33 3.84
CA LYS A 417 -2.96 -10.31 3.14
C LYS A 417 -1.75 -10.93 2.44
N THR A 418 -1.62 -10.66 1.16
CA THR A 418 -0.45 -11.03 0.36
C THR A 418 0.70 -10.05 0.58
N GLY A 419 1.95 -10.54 0.49
CA GLY A 419 3.16 -9.74 0.41
C GLY A 419 4.02 -10.21 -0.77
N ALA A 420 4.30 -9.32 -1.73
CA ALA A 420 5.10 -9.66 -2.89
C ALA A 420 6.07 -8.52 -3.22
N LEU A 421 7.33 -8.87 -3.35
CA LEU A 421 8.42 -8.08 -3.93
C LEU A 421 9.24 -9.02 -4.80
N GLN A 422 10.23 -8.51 -5.51
CA GLN A 422 11.17 -9.37 -6.22
C GLN A 422 11.85 -10.33 -5.22
N GLY A 423 11.74 -11.63 -5.42
CA GLY A 423 12.27 -12.67 -4.55
C GLY A 423 11.55 -12.80 -3.19
N VAL A 424 10.31 -12.28 -3.05
CA VAL A 424 9.49 -12.39 -1.83
C VAL A 424 8.06 -12.82 -2.19
N TYR A 425 7.54 -13.83 -1.49
CA TYR A 425 6.20 -14.37 -1.73
C TYR A 425 5.51 -14.75 -0.41
N ASN A 426 4.89 -13.78 0.23
CA ASN A 426 4.35 -13.89 1.58
C ASN A 426 2.82 -13.99 1.61
N LEU A 427 2.34 -14.54 2.72
CA LEU A 427 0.92 -14.58 3.05
C LEU A 427 0.75 -14.57 4.57
N ALA A 428 -0.17 -13.75 5.10
CA ALA A 428 -0.47 -13.70 6.52
C ALA A 428 -1.97 -13.46 6.73
N GLY A 429 -2.61 -14.25 7.59
CA GLY A 429 -4.04 -14.14 7.83
C GLY A 429 -4.64 -15.34 8.52
N PHE A 430 -5.84 -15.72 8.11
CA PHE A 430 -6.69 -16.69 8.79
C PHE A 430 -7.19 -17.77 7.83
N ILE A 431 -7.35 -18.98 8.35
CA ILE A 431 -7.99 -20.10 7.67
C ILE A 431 -9.04 -20.74 8.58
N THR A 432 -10.21 -21.04 8.03
CA THR A 432 -11.21 -21.89 8.69
C THR A 432 -11.09 -23.29 8.15
N THR A 433 -10.75 -24.25 9.01
CA THR A 433 -10.50 -25.64 8.64
C THR A 433 -11.79 -26.44 8.38
N ALA A 434 -11.64 -27.66 7.88
CA ALA A 434 -12.77 -28.56 7.61
C ALA A 434 -13.58 -28.87 8.89
N SER A 435 -12.93 -28.90 10.06
CA SER A 435 -13.57 -29.06 11.37
C SER A 435 -14.32 -27.80 11.87
N GLY A 436 -14.21 -26.67 11.13
CA GLY A 436 -14.78 -25.38 11.52
C GLY A 436 -13.91 -24.57 12.48
N GLN A 437 -12.72 -25.05 12.83
CA GLN A 437 -11.81 -24.32 13.70
C GLN A 437 -11.07 -23.23 12.93
N ARG A 438 -10.72 -22.13 13.60
CA ARG A 438 -10.00 -21.01 12.99
C ARG A 438 -8.55 -20.98 13.45
N TYR A 439 -7.65 -20.86 12.48
CA TYR A 439 -6.22 -20.70 12.68
C TYR A 439 -5.74 -19.39 12.07
N ALA A 440 -4.78 -18.75 12.72
CA ALA A 440 -3.94 -17.74 12.11
C ALA A 440 -2.69 -18.40 11.53
N PHE A 441 -2.18 -17.82 10.45
CA PHE A 441 -0.93 -18.29 9.84
C PHE A 441 -0.10 -17.11 9.29
N VAL A 442 1.21 -17.30 9.30
CA VAL A 442 2.19 -16.37 8.71
C VAL A 442 3.18 -17.18 7.90
N GLN A 443 3.20 -16.98 6.60
CA GLN A 443 4.12 -17.55 5.64
C GLN A 443 5.00 -16.43 5.10
N TYR A 444 6.29 -16.43 5.44
CA TYR A 444 7.30 -15.55 4.85
C TYR A 444 8.28 -16.39 4.03
N LEU A 445 8.28 -16.16 2.72
CA LEU A 445 9.12 -16.84 1.76
C LEU A 445 9.95 -15.81 1.00
N SER A 446 11.26 -15.96 1.02
CA SER A 446 12.19 -15.02 0.39
C SER A 446 13.44 -15.73 -0.15
N GLY A 447 14.30 -14.97 -0.84
CA GLY A 447 15.61 -15.45 -1.28
C GLY A 447 15.57 -16.44 -2.44
N TYR A 448 14.45 -16.51 -3.17
CA TYR A 448 14.34 -17.38 -4.34
C TYR A 448 14.49 -16.58 -5.64
N ALA A 449 15.07 -17.24 -6.63
CA ALA A 449 15.10 -16.77 -8.01
C ALA A 449 14.53 -17.86 -8.92
N VAL A 450 13.92 -17.46 -10.03
CA VAL A 450 13.50 -18.37 -11.07
C VAL A 450 14.30 -18.06 -12.31
N PRO A 451 15.00 -19.04 -12.92
CA PRO A 451 15.79 -18.83 -14.13
C PRO A 451 14.98 -18.12 -15.24
N PRO A 452 15.63 -17.30 -16.09
CA PRO A 452 14.96 -16.58 -17.17
C PRO A 452 14.16 -17.46 -18.11
N GLU A 453 14.65 -18.66 -18.40
CA GLU A 453 14.01 -19.68 -19.23
C GLU A 453 12.70 -20.19 -18.63
N ASP A 454 12.58 -20.22 -17.31
CA ASP A 454 11.42 -20.71 -16.57
C ASP A 454 10.44 -19.61 -16.18
N GLN A 455 10.64 -18.38 -16.62
CA GLN A 455 9.79 -17.24 -16.20
C GLN A 455 8.29 -17.46 -16.46
N LYS A 456 7.92 -18.20 -17.49
CA LYS A 456 6.52 -18.57 -17.74
C LYS A 456 5.96 -19.53 -16.69
N GLN A 457 6.82 -20.30 -16.02
CA GLN A 457 6.49 -21.30 -15.01
C GLN A 457 6.94 -20.88 -13.60
N ARG A 458 7.48 -19.67 -13.42
CA ARG A 458 8.10 -19.19 -12.19
C ARG A 458 7.27 -19.35 -10.91
N ARG A 459 5.94 -19.46 -11.06
CA ARG A 459 5.02 -19.64 -9.93
C ARG A 459 4.67 -21.09 -9.64
N VAL A 460 5.00 -22.03 -10.52
CA VAL A 460 4.61 -23.44 -10.35
C VAL A 460 5.13 -24.03 -9.05
N PRO A 461 6.42 -23.88 -8.65
CA PRO A 461 6.90 -24.37 -7.38
C PRO A 461 6.15 -23.76 -6.19
N LEU A 462 5.91 -22.44 -6.22
CA LEU A 462 5.19 -21.73 -5.17
C LEU A 462 3.73 -22.17 -5.06
N VAL A 463 3.08 -22.43 -6.18
CA VAL A 463 1.70 -22.93 -6.23
C VAL A 463 1.64 -24.35 -5.63
N ARG A 464 2.58 -25.23 -5.96
CA ARG A 464 2.65 -26.59 -5.40
C ARG A 464 2.87 -26.57 -3.90
N PHE A 465 3.81 -25.75 -3.42
CA PHE A 465 4.07 -25.57 -2.00
C PHE A 465 2.80 -25.13 -1.25
N GLU A 466 2.16 -24.05 -1.69
CA GLU A 466 0.95 -23.54 -1.03
C GLU A 466 -0.22 -24.52 -1.11
N SER A 467 -0.42 -25.15 -2.28
CA SER A 467 -1.49 -26.11 -2.48
C SER A 467 -1.39 -27.27 -1.49
N ARG A 468 -0.18 -27.78 -1.27
CA ARG A 468 0.05 -28.87 -0.32
C ARG A 468 -0.14 -28.40 1.13
N LEU A 469 0.54 -27.32 1.51
CA LEU A 469 0.50 -26.77 2.86
C LEU A 469 -0.94 -26.42 3.30
N TYR A 470 -1.67 -25.62 2.51
CA TYR A 470 -2.99 -25.15 2.92
C TYR A 470 -4.06 -26.22 2.84
N ARG A 471 -3.92 -27.20 1.95
CA ARG A 471 -4.79 -28.39 1.96
C ARG A 471 -4.64 -29.19 3.24
N ASP A 472 -3.41 -29.46 3.67
CA ASP A 472 -3.13 -30.24 4.88
C ASP A 472 -3.59 -29.48 6.14
N ILE A 473 -3.35 -28.17 6.22
CA ILE A 473 -3.90 -27.33 7.32
C ILE A 473 -5.42 -27.42 7.34
N TYR A 474 -6.08 -27.36 6.20
CA TYR A 474 -7.53 -27.39 6.08
C TYR A 474 -8.14 -28.74 6.49
N GLN A 475 -7.53 -29.84 6.07
CA GLN A 475 -8.09 -31.17 6.24
C GLN A 475 -7.76 -31.82 7.59
N ASN A 476 -6.58 -31.55 8.15
CA ASN A 476 -6.05 -32.27 9.31
C ASN A 476 -6.23 -31.53 10.64
N ASN A 477 -6.96 -30.39 10.67
CA ASN A 477 -7.15 -29.59 11.90
C ASN A 477 -8.58 -29.17 12.17
#